data_c87f8c735a3012e871ec99b2279b29b7
#
_entry.id   c87f8c735a3012e871ec99b2279b29b7
#
_cell.length_a   1.000
_cell.length_b   1.000
_cell.length_c   1.000
_cell.angle_alpha   90.00
_cell.angle_beta   90.00
_cell.angle_gamma   90.00
#
_symmetry.space_group_name_H-M   'P 1'
#
loop_
_entity.id
_entity.type
_entity.pdbx_description
1 polymer ?
#
loop_
_entity_poly.entity_id
_entity_poly.type
_entity_poly.pdbx_seq_one_letter_code
_entity_poly.pdbx_strand_id
1 'polypeptide(L)'
;IDEFTRLRFLAAYPEQSTYSSADFLRKLRAWYARRGIQVECVQADNGSEFTNRFSGSKRDMPTLFERTAAELGIRHKLIRPYTLRHNGKVERSHREDQKRFYSCRSFYSLEDFAKQLTVHSRRSNNLPMRPLHWLSPAEFSVQYV
;
A
#
# COMPACT_ATOMS: atom_id res chain seq x y z
N ILE A 1 -3.72 -0.74 0.81
CA ILE A 1 -4.98 -1.31 1.32
C ILE A 1 -6.01 -1.36 0.20
N ASP A 2 -6.66 -2.50 0.04
CA ASP A 2 -7.77 -2.65 -0.90
C ASP A 2 -9.05 -1.99 -0.37
N GLU A 3 -9.72 -1.26 -1.24
CA GLU A 3 -10.93 -0.49 -0.90
C GLU A 3 -12.11 -1.38 -0.48
N PHE A 4 -12.25 -2.54 -1.09
CA PHE A 4 -13.37 -3.45 -0.88
C PHE A 4 -13.10 -4.43 0.27
N THR A 5 -12.06 -5.23 0.15
CA THR A 5 -11.74 -6.29 1.13
C THR A 5 -11.00 -5.81 2.36
N ARG A 6 -10.43 -4.61 2.34
CA ARG A 6 -9.51 -4.09 3.38
C ARG A 6 -8.20 -4.87 3.51
N LEU A 7 -7.92 -5.81 2.63
CA LEU A 7 -6.62 -6.50 2.59
C LEU A 7 -5.49 -5.50 2.42
N ARG A 8 -4.41 -5.72 3.16
CA ARG A 8 -3.22 -4.86 3.13
C ARG A 8 -2.00 -5.66 2.74
N PHE A 9 -1.23 -5.11 1.81
CA PHE A 9 0.13 -5.50 1.55
C PHE A 9 1.09 -4.48 2.15
N LEU A 10 2.06 -4.95 2.93
CA LEU A 10 3.09 -4.12 3.55
C LEU A 10 4.47 -4.68 3.16
N ALA A 11 5.42 -3.79 2.90
CA ALA A 11 6.80 -4.15 2.62
C ALA A 11 7.75 -3.11 3.23
N ALA A 12 8.96 -3.56 3.58
CA ALA A 12 10.00 -2.72 4.15
C ALA A 12 11.02 -2.33 3.09
N TYR A 13 11.44 -1.08 3.11
CA TYR A 13 12.48 -0.54 2.23
C TYR A 13 13.45 0.34 3.02
N PRO A 14 14.74 0.39 2.64
CA PRO A 14 15.71 1.23 3.34
C PRO A 14 15.55 2.73 3.05
N GLU A 15 14.84 3.07 1.97
CA GLU A 15 14.66 4.44 1.51
C GLU A 15 13.28 4.67 0.88
N GLN A 16 12.86 5.92 0.87
CA GLN A 16 11.68 6.38 0.13
C GLN A 16 12.14 6.92 -1.23
N SER A 17 11.90 6.14 -2.29
CA SER A 17 12.30 6.50 -3.65
C SER A 17 11.31 5.97 -4.69
N THR A 18 11.38 6.49 -5.91
CA THR A 18 10.58 5.97 -7.02
C THR A 18 10.96 4.52 -7.36
N TYR A 19 12.22 4.11 -7.11
CA TYR A 19 12.67 2.72 -7.29
C TYR A 19 11.99 1.78 -6.30
N SER A 20 11.99 2.16 -5.02
CA SER A 20 11.31 1.41 -3.96
C SER A 20 9.81 1.33 -4.20
N SER A 21 9.19 2.42 -4.63
CA SER A 21 7.76 2.48 -4.93
C SER A 21 7.39 1.62 -6.13
N ALA A 22 8.23 1.58 -7.18
CA ALA A 22 8.02 0.73 -8.35
C ALA A 22 8.17 -0.76 -7.99
N ASP A 23 9.18 -1.13 -7.20
CA ASP A 23 9.35 -2.50 -6.71
C ASP A 23 8.18 -2.92 -5.82
N PHE A 24 7.74 -2.04 -4.93
CA PHE A 24 6.55 -2.25 -4.11
C PHE A 24 5.32 -2.56 -4.97
N LEU A 25 5.09 -1.82 -6.05
CA LEU A 25 3.95 -2.01 -6.94
C LEU A 25 3.99 -3.39 -7.62
N ARG A 26 5.16 -3.84 -8.08
CA ARG A 26 5.34 -5.18 -8.66
C ARG A 26 5.04 -6.28 -7.63
N LYS A 27 5.57 -6.16 -6.44
CA LYS A 27 5.34 -7.10 -5.33
C LYS A 27 3.89 -7.12 -4.88
N LEU A 28 3.27 -5.95 -4.78
CA LEU A 28 1.85 -5.79 -4.44
C LEU A 28 0.98 -6.51 -5.46
N ARG A 29 1.18 -6.27 -6.76
CA ARG A 29 0.44 -6.95 -7.82
C ARG A 29 0.57 -8.47 -7.72
N ALA A 30 1.79 -8.98 -7.57
CA ALA A 30 2.05 -10.42 -7.44
C ALA A 30 1.39 -11.01 -6.17
N TRP A 31 1.39 -10.27 -5.08
CA TRP A 31 0.78 -10.69 -3.82
C TRP A 31 -0.75 -10.81 -3.91
N TYR A 32 -1.41 -9.84 -4.56
CA TYR A 32 -2.86 -9.88 -4.81
C TYR A 32 -3.22 -10.97 -5.84
N ALA A 33 -2.42 -11.11 -6.91
CA ALA A 33 -2.66 -12.12 -7.94
C ALA A 33 -2.66 -13.55 -7.38
N ARG A 34 -1.77 -13.86 -6.43
CA ARG A 34 -1.77 -15.15 -5.72
C ARG A 34 -3.03 -15.42 -4.89
N ARG A 35 -3.86 -14.42 -4.70
CA ARG A 35 -5.16 -14.49 -3.99
C ARG A 35 -6.35 -14.39 -4.93
N GLY A 36 -6.10 -14.48 -6.23
CA GLY A 36 -7.14 -14.35 -7.25
C GLY A 36 -7.66 -12.92 -7.44
N ILE A 37 -6.95 -11.91 -6.89
CA ILE A 37 -7.36 -10.51 -6.97
C ILE A 37 -6.52 -9.80 -8.02
N GLN A 38 -7.18 -9.22 -9.01
CA GLN A 38 -6.54 -8.38 -10.03
C GLN A 38 -6.51 -6.92 -9.58
N VAL A 39 -5.34 -6.33 -9.55
CA VAL A 39 -5.16 -4.90 -9.24
C VAL A 39 -5.38 -4.08 -10.50
N GLU A 40 -6.48 -3.34 -10.56
CA GLU A 40 -6.84 -2.52 -11.72
C GLU A 40 -6.38 -1.06 -11.57
N CYS A 41 -6.36 -0.57 -10.33
CA CYS A 41 -6.05 0.83 -10.05
C CYS A 41 -5.29 0.95 -8.73
N VAL A 42 -4.31 1.83 -8.71
CA VAL A 42 -3.61 2.24 -7.48
C VAL A 42 -3.80 3.74 -7.27
N GLN A 43 -4.17 4.11 -6.06
CA GLN A 43 -4.25 5.52 -5.66
C GLN A 43 -3.07 5.85 -4.76
N ALA A 44 -2.35 6.90 -5.10
CA ALA A 44 -1.23 7.42 -4.33
C ALA A 44 -1.42 8.91 -4.05
N ASP A 45 -0.67 9.42 -3.07
CA ASP A 45 -0.56 10.85 -2.86
C ASP A 45 0.31 11.51 -3.95
N ASN A 46 0.58 12.81 -3.78
CA ASN A 46 1.33 13.59 -4.76
C ASN A 46 2.84 13.61 -4.46
N GLY A 47 3.36 12.62 -3.74
CA GLY A 47 4.78 12.49 -3.44
C GLY A 47 5.62 12.39 -4.71
N SER A 48 6.85 12.92 -4.66
CA SER A 48 7.77 12.92 -5.81
C SER A 48 8.18 11.51 -6.27
N GLU A 49 8.08 10.52 -5.42
CA GLU A 49 8.29 9.11 -5.74
C GLU A 49 7.22 8.54 -6.68
N PHE A 50 6.00 9.12 -6.65
CA PHE A 50 4.86 8.66 -7.44
C PHE A 50 4.64 9.48 -8.70
N THR A 51 4.91 10.79 -8.66
CA THR A 51 4.62 11.68 -9.78
C THR A 51 5.55 12.91 -9.82
N ASN A 52 5.86 13.36 -11.03
CA ASN A 52 6.57 14.62 -11.26
C ASN A 52 5.62 15.82 -11.49
N ARG A 53 4.31 15.61 -11.41
CA ARG A 53 3.29 16.60 -11.76
C ARG A 53 3.41 17.92 -11.00
N PHE A 54 3.88 17.85 -9.74
CA PHE A 54 4.02 18.99 -8.85
C PHE A 54 5.49 19.34 -8.57
N SER A 55 6.42 18.70 -9.28
CA SER A 55 7.84 19.02 -9.20
C SER A 55 8.10 20.38 -9.87
N GLY A 56 8.83 21.27 -9.20
CA GLY A 56 9.26 22.56 -9.77
C GLY A 56 10.27 22.43 -10.92
N SER A 57 10.81 21.25 -11.19
CA SER A 57 11.58 20.94 -12.39
C SER A 57 10.62 20.57 -13.52
N LYS A 58 10.72 21.25 -14.66
CA LYS A 58 9.96 20.98 -15.89
C LYS A 58 10.36 19.63 -16.54
N ARG A 59 10.29 18.54 -15.80
CA ARG A 59 10.51 17.20 -16.34
C ARG A 59 9.16 16.63 -16.76
N ASP A 60 8.85 16.74 -18.04
CA ASP A 60 7.66 16.13 -18.65
C ASP A 60 7.72 14.58 -18.70
N MET A 61 8.73 13.99 -18.09
CA MET A 61 8.92 12.53 -18.08
C MET A 61 8.19 11.88 -16.91
N PRO A 62 7.49 10.75 -17.13
CA PRO A 62 6.87 9.99 -16.07
C PRO A 62 7.92 9.42 -15.11
N THR A 63 7.56 9.29 -13.84
CA THR A 63 8.40 8.61 -12.84
C THR A 63 8.52 7.12 -13.18
N LEU A 64 9.52 6.44 -12.58
CA LEU A 64 9.61 4.99 -12.70
C LEU A 64 8.35 4.28 -12.18
N PHE A 65 7.73 4.81 -11.13
CA PHE A 65 6.47 4.30 -10.61
C PHE A 65 5.34 4.38 -11.66
N GLU A 66 5.18 5.53 -12.31
CA GLU A 66 4.16 5.73 -13.36
C GLU A 66 4.40 4.81 -14.55
N ARG A 67 5.66 4.67 -15.00
CA ARG A 67 6.02 3.74 -16.08
C ARG A 67 5.72 2.29 -15.70
N THR A 68 6.08 1.89 -14.49
CA THR A 68 5.82 0.54 -13.98
C THR A 68 4.31 0.27 -13.90
N ALA A 69 3.52 1.21 -13.42
CA ALA A 69 2.06 1.07 -13.41
C ALA A 69 1.50 0.86 -14.82
N ALA A 70 1.96 1.63 -15.80
CA ALA A 70 1.56 1.49 -17.21
C ALA A 70 1.96 0.12 -17.79
N GLU A 71 3.19 -0.33 -17.56
CA GLU A 71 3.68 -1.66 -17.98
C GLU A 71 2.85 -2.81 -17.39
N LEU A 72 2.40 -2.66 -16.16
CA LEU A 72 1.58 -3.65 -15.46
C LEU A 72 0.09 -3.56 -15.80
N GLY A 73 -0.31 -2.58 -16.61
CA GLY A 73 -1.72 -2.32 -16.94
C GLY A 73 -2.53 -1.81 -15.74
N ILE A 74 -1.89 -1.19 -14.77
CA ILE A 74 -2.52 -0.66 -13.56
C ILE A 74 -2.75 0.85 -13.72
N ARG A 75 -3.99 1.29 -13.55
CA ARG A 75 -4.33 2.72 -13.54
C ARG A 75 -3.72 3.39 -12.32
N HIS A 76 -2.99 4.48 -12.53
CA HIS A 76 -2.49 5.32 -11.44
C HIS A 76 -3.42 6.52 -11.24
N LYS A 77 -3.97 6.64 -10.05
CA LYS A 77 -4.85 7.74 -9.64
C LYS A 77 -4.17 8.54 -8.54
N LEU A 78 -4.03 9.84 -8.76
CA LEU A 78 -3.56 10.77 -7.75
C LEU A 78 -4.74 11.32 -6.95
N ILE A 79 -4.53 11.56 -5.65
CA ILE A 79 -5.50 12.29 -4.84
C ILE A 79 -5.52 13.76 -5.27
N ARG A 80 -6.68 14.39 -5.15
CA ARG A 80 -6.78 15.83 -5.39
C ARG A 80 -6.03 16.57 -4.28
N PRO A 81 -5.26 17.63 -4.63
CA PRO A 81 -4.63 18.47 -3.63
C PRO A 81 -5.66 18.93 -2.57
N TYR A 82 -5.24 19.00 -1.32
CA TYR A 82 -6.05 19.45 -0.17
C TYR A 82 -7.32 18.62 0.11
N THR A 83 -7.44 17.40 -0.45
CA THR A 83 -8.59 16.52 -0.23
C THR A 83 -8.21 15.35 0.66
N LEU A 84 -8.14 15.57 1.96
CA LEU A 84 -7.75 14.58 2.98
C LEU A 84 -8.65 13.32 3.00
N ARG A 85 -9.91 13.46 2.61
CA ARG A 85 -10.88 12.35 2.61
C ARG A 85 -10.50 11.18 1.69
N HIS A 86 -9.72 11.44 0.63
CA HIS A 86 -9.33 10.41 -0.34
C HIS A 86 -8.36 9.36 0.23
N ASN A 87 -7.61 9.69 1.28
CA ASN A 87 -6.65 8.79 1.92
C ASN A 87 -7.06 8.33 3.34
N GLY A 88 -8.26 8.63 3.77
CA GLY A 88 -8.71 8.38 5.15
C GLY A 88 -8.55 6.94 5.63
N LYS A 89 -8.69 5.95 4.73
CA LYS A 89 -8.48 4.52 5.06
C LYS A 89 -7.01 4.21 5.27
N VAL A 90 -6.14 4.74 4.40
CA VAL A 90 -4.68 4.58 4.50
C VAL A 90 -4.16 5.28 5.75
N GLU A 91 -4.56 6.51 5.99
CA GLU A 91 -4.19 7.28 7.18
C GLU A 91 -4.61 6.59 8.47
N ARG A 92 -5.84 6.07 8.51
CA ARG A 92 -6.32 5.29 9.65
C ARG A 92 -5.49 4.02 9.86
N SER A 93 -5.16 3.30 8.79
CA SER A 93 -4.33 2.11 8.91
C SER A 93 -2.91 2.44 9.39
N HIS A 94 -2.31 3.54 8.93
CA HIS A 94 -1.01 4.02 9.42
C HIS A 94 -1.06 4.39 10.91
N ARG A 95 -2.13 5.03 11.36
CA ARG A 95 -2.32 5.37 12.78
C ARG A 95 -2.41 4.12 13.66
N GLU A 96 -3.13 3.10 13.21
CA GLU A 96 -3.21 1.81 13.90
C GLU A 96 -1.86 1.08 13.90
N ASP A 97 -1.12 1.12 12.80
CA ASP A 97 0.23 0.56 12.72
C ASP A 97 1.20 1.28 13.66
N GLN A 98 1.15 2.61 13.71
CA GLN A 98 1.96 3.39 14.64
C GLN A 98 1.68 2.97 16.08
N LYS A 99 0.42 2.85 16.45
CA LYS A 99 -0.01 2.51 17.80
C LYS A 99 0.29 1.07 18.21
N ARG A 100 0.07 0.12 17.32
CA ARG A 100 0.10 -1.33 17.63
C ARG A 100 1.39 -2.04 17.22
N PHE A 101 2.20 -1.41 16.39
CA PHE A 101 3.40 -2.02 15.85
C PHE A 101 4.64 -1.15 16.09
N TYR A 102 4.74 0.03 15.50
CA TYR A 102 5.94 0.85 15.57
C TYR A 102 6.27 1.32 16.98
N SER A 103 5.28 1.74 17.77
CA SER A 103 5.48 2.21 19.14
C SER A 103 5.77 1.09 20.15
N CYS A 104 5.47 -0.15 19.79
CA CYS A 104 5.54 -1.30 20.71
C CYS A 104 6.72 -2.23 20.43
N ARG A 105 7.53 -1.95 19.40
CA ARG A 105 8.59 -2.85 18.95
C ARG A 105 9.89 -2.12 18.69
N SER A 106 10.99 -2.86 18.90
CA SER A 106 12.34 -2.43 18.50
C SER A 106 12.80 -3.24 17.30
N PHE A 107 13.55 -2.59 16.40
CA PHE A 107 14.06 -3.19 15.17
C PHE A 107 15.59 -3.09 15.17
N TYR A 108 16.26 -4.21 14.93
CA TYR A 108 17.73 -4.27 14.98
C TYR A 108 18.37 -4.12 13.60
N SER A 109 17.61 -4.40 12.53
CA SER A 109 18.05 -4.30 11.14
C SER A 109 16.85 -4.19 10.22
N LEU A 110 17.09 -3.87 8.94
CA LEU A 110 16.04 -3.90 7.92
C LEU A 110 15.44 -5.30 7.74
N GLU A 111 16.28 -6.33 7.84
CA GLU A 111 15.82 -7.72 7.75
C GLU A 111 14.92 -8.10 8.92
N ASP A 112 15.29 -7.73 10.14
CA ASP A 112 14.48 -7.95 11.34
C ASP A 112 13.16 -7.18 11.24
N PHE A 113 13.20 -5.92 10.81
CA PHE A 113 12.01 -5.12 10.54
C PHE A 113 11.08 -5.80 9.53
N ALA A 114 11.62 -6.28 8.41
CA ALA A 114 10.84 -6.96 7.37
C ALA A 114 10.17 -8.24 7.89
N LYS A 115 10.85 -9.04 8.71
CA LYS A 115 10.28 -10.23 9.36
C LYS A 115 9.13 -9.87 10.31
N GLN A 116 9.35 -8.89 11.19
CA GLN A 116 8.33 -8.43 12.12
C GLN A 116 7.12 -7.82 11.40
N LEU A 117 7.36 -7.07 10.31
CA LEU A 117 6.31 -6.47 9.49
C LEU A 117 5.45 -7.54 8.79
N THR A 118 6.07 -8.63 8.33
CA THR A 118 5.36 -9.77 7.72
C THR A 118 4.38 -10.40 8.72
N VAL A 119 4.83 -10.61 9.96
CA VAL A 119 3.97 -11.16 11.03
C VAL A 119 2.84 -10.17 11.36
N HIS A 120 3.15 -8.89 11.48
CA HIS A 120 2.16 -7.85 11.73
C HIS A 120 1.11 -7.76 10.61
N SER A 121 1.55 -7.79 9.36
CA SER A 121 0.67 -7.76 8.19
C SER A 121 -0.30 -8.95 8.19
N ARG A 122 0.22 -10.16 8.44
CA ARG A 122 -0.61 -11.37 8.56
C ARG A 122 -1.65 -11.22 9.66
N ARG A 123 -1.22 -10.81 10.85
CA ARG A 123 -2.13 -10.58 11.97
C ARG A 123 -3.21 -9.56 11.63
N SER A 124 -2.82 -8.43 11.05
CA SER A 124 -3.73 -7.36 10.67
C SER A 124 -4.80 -7.82 9.67
N ASN A 125 -4.42 -8.64 8.68
CA ASN A 125 -5.34 -9.19 7.69
C ASN A 125 -6.27 -10.29 8.24
N ASN A 126 -5.99 -10.81 9.43
CA ASN A 126 -6.81 -11.83 10.11
C ASN A 126 -7.58 -11.28 11.32
N LEU A 127 -7.56 -9.98 11.57
CA LEU A 127 -8.38 -9.37 12.63
C LEU A 127 -9.78 -9.03 12.11
N PRO A 128 -10.85 -9.44 12.85
CA PRO A 128 -12.22 -9.10 12.49
C PRO A 128 -12.42 -7.57 12.46
N MET A 129 -13.17 -7.11 11.48
CA MET A 129 -13.47 -5.69 11.29
C MET A 129 -14.98 -5.46 11.20
N ARG A 130 -15.49 -4.48 11.96
CA ARG A 130 -16.91 -4.12 11.93
C ARG A 130 -17.45 -3.82 10.51
N PRO A 131 -16.73 -3.05 9.65
CA PRO A 131 -17.19 -2.77 8.28
C PRO A 131 -17.27 -4.01 7.36
N LEU A 132 -16.68 -5.13 7.76
CA LEU A 132 -16.70 -6.39 7.03
C LEU A 132 -17.62 -7.43 7.71
N HIS A 133 -18.67 -6.98 8.39
CA HIS A 133 -19.59 -7.84 9.14
C HIS A 133 -18.89 -8.75 10.16
N TRP A 134 -17.83 -8.22 10.80
CA TRP A 134 -16.96 -8.91 11.75
C TRP A 134 -16.14 -10.06 11.16
N LEU A 135 -16.09 -10.16 9.83
CA LEU A 135 -15.09 -10.99 9.16
C LEU A 135 -13.73 -10.26 9.15
N SER A 136 -12.67 -11.03 9.11
CA SER A 136 -11.35 -10.47 8.81
C SER A 136 -11.22 -10.13 7.32
N PRO A 137 -10.31 -9.23 6.91
CA PRO A 137 -10.03 -8.99 5.50
C PRO A 137 -9.73 -10.26 4.70
N ALA A 138 -9.01 -11.22 5.30
CA ALA A 138 -8.68 -12.48 4.66
C ALA A 138 -9.95 -13.34 4.43
N GLU A 139 -10.80 -13.52 5.45
CA GLU A 139 -12.05 -14.25 5.34
C GLU A 139 -13.00 -13.58 4.35
N PHE A 140 -13.15 -12.26 4.44
CA PHE A 140 -13.98 -11.49 3.52
C PHE A 140 -13.53 -11.64 2.08
N SER A 141 -12.24 -11.62 1.80
CA SER A 141 -11.71 -11.79 0.44
C SER A 141 -12.01 -13.18 -0.13
N VAL A 142 -11.96 -14.22 0.69
CA VAL A 142 -12.32 -15.60 0.24
C VAL A 142 -13.80 -15.72 -0.09
N GLN A 143 -14.64 -15.04 0.69
CA GLN A 143 -16.10 -15.15 0.54
C GLN A 143 -16.65 -14.31 -0.62
N TYR A 144 -16.05 -13.15 -0.92
CA TYR A 144 -16.63 -12.15 -1.82
C TYR A 144 -15.77 -11.81 -3.06
N VAL A 145 -14.66 -12.47 -3.24
CA VAL A 145 -13.79 -12.27 -4.41
C VAL A 145 -13.66 -13.51 -5.29
#